data_375f3a611b1e54e7d1b83d1075c0825b
#
_entry.id   375f3a611b1e54e7d1b83d1075c0825b
#
_cell.length_a   1.000
_cell.length_b   1.000
_cell.length_c   1.000
_cell.angle_alpha   90.00
_cell.angle_beta   90.00
_cell.angle_gamma   90.00
#
_symmetry.space_group_name_H-M   'P 1'
#
loop_
_entity.id
_entity.type
_entity.pdbx_description
1 polymer ?
#
loop_
_entity_poly.entity_id
_entity_poly.type
_entity_poly.pdbx_seq_one_letter_code
_entity_poly.pdbx_strand_id
1 'polypeptide(L)'
;MGERIYMAKRYNKYGAHKTTIDGHTFDSAREAERYCELKVMAKAGVIKHLELQPSFPLQDGFECKGKKYRPIIYKADFAYTDEHGEYVVEDVKGMETDVFKLKRKMFIKKYGNQCDFRIIK
;
A
#
# COMPACT_ATOMS: atom_id res chain seq x y z
N MET A 1 -5.84 -0.10 -27.24
CA MET A 1 -6.61 0.97 -26.61
C MET A 1 -5.94 1.40 -25.31
N GLY A 2 -5.62 2.69 -25.21
CA GLY A 2 -4.94 3.21 -24.03
C GLY A 2 -5.81 3.18 -22.79
N GLU A 3 -5.15 3.10 -21.66
CA GLU A 3 -5.83 3.16 -20.37
C GLU A 3 -6.30 4.58 -20.10
N ARG A 4 -7.47 4.71 -19.56
CA ARG A 4 -8.03 6.00 -19.19
C ARG A 4 -7.66 6.33 -17.76
N ILE A 5 -7.12 7.52 -17.56
CA ILE A 5 -6.86 8.06 -16.23
C ILE A 5 -8.01 8.99 -15.89
N TYR A 6 -8.73 8.68 -14.83
CA TYR A 6 -9.82 9.52 -14.34
C TYR A 6 -9.35 10.26 -13.10
N MET A 7 -9.27 11.58 -13.22
CA MET A 7 -8.92 12.42 -12.10
C MET A 7 -10.21 12.92 -11.45
N ALA A 8 -10.57 12.30 -10.34
CA ALA A 8 -11.68 12.79 -9.55
C ALA A 8 -11.17 13.87 -8.61
N LYS A 9 -11.62 15.11 -8.79
CA LYS A 9 -11.23 16.22 -7.92
C LYS A 9 -11.97 16.13 -6.60
N ARG A 10 -11.53 15.23 -5.75
CA ARG A 10 -12.02 15.13 -4.38
C ARG A 10 -10.91 15.62 -3.46
N TYR A 11 -11.24 16.61 -2.65
CA TYR A 11 -10.34 17.11 -1.64
C TYR A 11 -10.71 16.43 -0.31
N ASN A 12 -9.74 15.76 0.32
CA ASN A 12 -9.88 15.35 1.70
C ASN A 12 -9.25 16.44 2.59
N LYS A 13 -9.32 16.26 3.91
CA LYS A 13 -8.79 17.24 4.85
C LYS A 13 -7.28 17.46 4.76
N TYR A 14 -6.56 16.63 4.00
CA TYR A 14 -5.12 16.74 3.79
C TYR A 14 -4.79 17.24 2.38
N GLY A 15 -5.80 17.60 1.59
CA GLY A 15 -5.61 18.11 0.24
C GLY A 15 -5.25 17.08 -0.82
N ALA A 16 -5.33 15.78 -0.51
CA ALA A 16 -5.02 14.74 -1.47
C ALA A 16 -6.15 14.56 -2.49
N HIS A 17 -5.77 14.25 -3.73
CA HIS A 17 -6.72 13.99 -4.83
C HIS A 17 -6.82 12.49 -5.08
N LYS A 18 -8.04 11.98 -5.08
CA LYS A 18 -8.28 10.59 -5.47
C LYS A 18 -8.21 10.46 -7.00
N THR A 19 -7.56 9.42 -7.46
CA THR A 19 -7.37 9.14 -8.88
C THR A 19 -7.79 7.71 -9.16
N THR A 20 -8.53 7.48 -10.23
CA THR A 20 -8.98 6.13 -10.64
C THR A 20 -8.29 5.71 -11.93
N ILE A 21 -7.63 4.56 -11.93
CA ILE A 21 -6.98 3.95 -13.09
C ILE A 21 -7.31 2.46 -13.09
N ASP A 22 -7.71 1.92 -14.24
CA ASP A 22 -8.07 0.50 -14.42
C ASP A 22 -9.12 0.02 -13.41
N GLY A 23 -10.04 0.90 -13.04
CA GLY A 23 -11.08 0.56 -12.06
C GLY A 23 -10.61 0.60 -10.60
N HIS A 24 -9.35 0.92 -10.35
CA HIS A 24 -8.79 1.04 -9.00
C HIS A 24 -8.71 2.51 -8.60
N THR A 25 -9.20 2.84 -7.42
CA THR A 25 -9.16 4.20 -6.90
C THR A 25 -8.00 4.34 -5.92
N PHE A 26 -7.11 5.29 -6.20
CA PHE A 26 -5.93 5.56 -5.39
C PHE A 26 -6.14 6.85 -4.60
N ASP A 27 -5.61 6.88 -3.38
CA ASP A 27 -5.80 8.01 -2.48
C ASP A 27 -5.02 9.26 -2.91
N SER A 28 -4.03 9.12 -3.78
CA SER A 28 -3.25 10.24 -4.28
C SER A 28 -2.83 10.03 -5.73
N ALA A 29 -2.50 11.14 -6.41
CA ALA A 29 -1.97 11.09 -7.77
C ALA A 29 -0.62 10.38 -7.82
N ARG A 30 0.22 10.57 -6.78
CA ARG A 30 1.53 9.91 -6.73
C ARG A 30 1.40 8.40 -6.61
N GLU A 31 0.44 7.92 -5.82
CA GLU A 31 0.15 6.49 -5.70
C GLU A 31 -0.31 5.91 -7.03
N ALA A 32 -1.21 6.61 -7.73
CA ALA A 32 -1.67 6.19 -9.06
C ALA A 32 -0.52 6.17 -10.08
N GLU A 33 0.38 7.15 -10.02
CA GLU A 33 1.57 7.19 -10.86
C GLU A 33 2.48 5.99 -10.60
N ARG A 34 2.69 5.66 -9.32
CA ARG A 34 3.50 4.49 -8.96
C ARG A 34 2.87 3.20 -9.47
N TYR A 35 1.55 3.08 -9.40
CA TYR A 35 0.85 1.94 -10.00
C TYR A 35 1.17 1.79 -11.48
N CYS A 36 1.15 2.87 -12.24
CA CYS A 36 1.48 2.83 -13.67
C CYS A 36 2.92 2.38 -13.90
N GLU A 37 3.87 2.84 -13.09
CA GLU A 37 5.27 2.42 -13.17
C GLU A 37 5.39 0.91 -12.91
N LEU A 38 4.76 0.41 -11.85
CA LEU A 38 4.80 -1.00 -11.49
C LEU A 38 4.14 -1.87 -12.54
N LYS A 39 3.07 -1.38 -13.16
CA LYS A 39 2.38 -2.11 -14.22
C LYS A 39 3.28 -2.29 -15.44
N VAL A 40 4.03 -1.27 -15.82
CA VAL A 40 5.01 -1.36 -16.90
C VAL A 40 6.09 -2.40 -16.56
N MET A 41 6.58 -2.38 -15.33
CA MET A 41 7.59 -3.35 -14.88
C MET A 41 7.05 -4.77 -14.88
N ALA A 42 5.79 -4.96 -14.49
CA ALA A 42 5.14 -6.27 -14.52
C ALA A 42 5.00 -6.79 -15.95
N LYS A 43 4.60 -5.92 -16.89
CA LYS A 43 4.51 -6.27 -18.30
C LYS A 43 5.85 -6.67 -18.89
N ALA A 44 6.91 -6.00 -18.46
CA ALA A 44 8.27 -6.30 -18.91
C ALA A 44 8.87 -7.54 -18.24
N GLY A 45 8.16 -8.14 -17.27
CA GLY A 45 8.64 -9.32 -16.56
C GLY A 45 9.68 -9.03 -15.48
N VAL A 46 9.91 -7.75 -15.17
CA VAL A 46 10.86 -7.34 -14.12
C VAL A 46 10.33 -7.67 -12.73
N ILE A 47 9.02 -7.53 -12.55
CA ILE A 47 8.36 -7.91 -11.30
C ILE A 47 7.21 -8.88 -11.60
N LYS A 48 6.82 -9.68 -10.59
CA LYS A 48 5.75 -10.66 -10.70
C LYS A 48 4.81 -10.55 -9.51
N HIS A 49 3.58 -11.04 -9.70
CA HIS A 49 2.60 -11.13 -8.62
C HIS A 49 2.29 -9.78 -7.97
N LEU A 50 2.06 -8.76 -8.80
CA LEU A 50 1.71 -7.43 -8.30
C LEU A 50 0.38 -7.49 -7.56
N GLU A 51 0.41 -7.08 -6.30
CA GLU A 51 -0.76 -6.98 -5.43
C GLU A 51 -1.05 -5.52 -5.13
N LEU A 52 -2.34 -5.17 -5.15
CA LEU A 52 -2.79 -3.82 -4.81
C LEU A 52 -3.38 -3.83 -3.41
N GLN A 53 -2.94 -2.90 -2.59
CA GLN A 53 -3.45 -2.69 -1.24
C GLN A 53 -3.46 -3.97 -0.38
N PRO A 54 -2.33 -4.68 -0.29
CA PRO A 54 -2.27 -5.88 0.54
C PRO A 54 -2.47 -5.53 2.01
N SER A 55 -3.17 -6.39 2.73
CA SER A 55 -3.45 -6.21 4.15
C SER A 55 -2.60 -7.17 4.98
N PHE A 56 -1.99 -6.64 6.03
CA PHE A 56 -1.13 -7.40 6.92
C PHE A 56 -1.65 -7.29 8.35
N PRO A 57 -2.14 -8.39 8.95
CA PRO A 57 -2.56 -8.37 10.35
C PRO A 57 -1.38 -8.10 11.27
N LEU A 58 -1.53 -7.11 12.14
CA LEU A 58 -0.50 -6.75 13.12
C LEU A 58 -0.84 -7.27 14.51
N GLN A 59 -2.11 -7.25 14.87
CA GLN A 59 -2.60 -7.72 16.15
C GLN A 59 -4.03 -8.22 15.96
N ASP A 60 -4.30 -9.41 16.50
CA ASP A 60 -5.64 -9.99 16.43
C ASP A 60 -6.64 -9.20 17.28
N GLY A 61 -7.90 -9.23 16.89
CA GLY A 61 -8.96 -8.71 17.73
C GLY A 61 -9.07 -9.51 19.02
N PHE A 62 -9.58 -8.89 20.07
CA PHE A 62 -9.69 -9.56 21.37
C PHE A 62 -10.85 -8.96 22.16
N GLU A 63 -11.19 -9.63 23.26
CA GLU A 63 -12.19 -9.15 24.18
C GLU A 63 -11.57 -9.03 25.57
N CYS A 64 -11.85 -7.93 26.23
CA CYS A 64 -11.38 -7.69 27.58
C CYS A 64 -12.48 -7.03 28.39
N LYS A 65 -12.83 -7.63 29.52
CA LYS A 65 -13.87 -7.12 30.45
C LYS A 65 -15.18 -6.81 29.73
N GLY A 66 -15.59 -7.73 28.83
CA GLY A 66 -16.85 -7.61 28.09
C GLY A 66 -16.82 -6.65 26.91
N LYS A 67 -15.70 -5.98 26.65
CA LYS A 67 -15.56 -5.08 25.52
C LYS A 67 -14.73 -5.72 24.41
N LYS A 68 -15.24 -5.65 23.18
CA LYS A 68 -14.55 -6.18 22.00
C LYS A 68 -13.65 -5.11 21.39
N TYR A 69 -12.43 -5.50 21.08
CA TYR A 69 -11.44 -4.66 20.41
C TYR A 69 -11.13 -5.23 19.05
N ARG A 70 -11.16 -4.38 18.04
CA ARG A 70 -10.92 -4.80 16.66
C ARG A 70 -9.45 -5.12 16.42
N PRO A 71 -9.14 -5.98 15.44
CA PRO A 71 -7.75 -6.22 15.06
C PRO A 71 -7.10 -4.94 14.54
N ILE A 72 -5.77 -4.89 14.63
CA ILE A 72 -4.96 -3.84 14.01
C ILE A 72 -4.39 -4.43 12.74
N ILE A 73 -4.67 -3.77 11.61
CA ILE A 73 -4.24 -4.21 10.29
C ILE A 73 -3.45 -3.08 9.64
N TYR A 74 -2.30 -3.42 9.03
CA TYR A 74 -1.57 -2.49 8.18
C TYR A 74 -1.92 -2.78 6.73
N LYS A 75 -2.34 -1.77 6.02
CA LYS A 75 -2.65 -1.85 4.59
C LYS A 75 -1.59 -1.08 3.83
N ALA A 76 -0.74 -1.80 3.11
CA ALA A 76 0.26 -1.18 2.26
C ALA A 76 -0.36 -0.80 0.91
N ASP A 77 0.40 -0.08 0.09
CA ASP A 77 -0.10 0.32 -1.23
C ASP A 77 0.12 -0.77 -2.26
N PHE A 78 1.30 -1.38 -2.29
CA PHE A 78 1.66 -2.40 -3.27
C PHE A 78 2.54 -3.47 -2.67
N ALA A 79 2.47 -4.67 -3.26
CA ALA A 79 3.43 -5.73 -2.98
C ALA A 79 3.67 -6.51 -4.27
N TYR A 80 4.85 -7.08 -4.41
CA TYR A 80 5.22 -7.86 -5.57
C TYR A 80 6.48 -8.68 -5.28
N THR A 81 6.79 -9.60 -6.19
CA THR A 81 8.05 -10.34 -6.15
C THR A 81 8.99 -9.70 -7.18
N ASP A 82 10.20 -9.34 -6.76
CA ASP A 82 11.18 -8.71 -7.64
C ASP A 82 11.92 -9.75 -8.49
N GLU A 83 12.87 -9.29 -9.31
CA GLU A 83 13.64 -10.15 -10.21
C GLU A 83 14.56 -11.13 -9.48
N HIS A 84 14.84 -10.86 -8.19
CA HIS A 84 15.67 -11.73 -7.35
C HIS A 84 14.85 -12.69 -6.49
N GLY A 85 13.53 -12.70 -6.67
CA GLY A 85 12.64 -13.55 -5.90
C GLY A 85 12.28 -13.01 -4.53
N GLU A 86 12.65 -11.76 -4.22
CA GLU A 86 12.30 -11.14 -2.94
C GLU A 86 10.88 -10.56 -2.96
N TYR A 87 10.19 -10.71 -1.85
CA TYR A 87 8.88 -10.09 -1.67
C TYR A 87 9.07 -8.65 -1.22
N VAL A 88 8.59 -7.71 -2.04
CA VAL A 88 8.72 -6.28 -1.79
C VAL A 88 7.36 -5.72 -1.40
N VAL A 89 7.35 -4.92 -0.34
CA VAL A 89 6.14 -4.21 0.09
C VAL A 89 6.41 -2.71 0.01
N GLU A 90 5.56 -1.99 -0.71
CA GLU A 90 5.72 -0.56 -0.93
C GLU A 90 4.59 0.24 -0.31
N ASP A 91 4.96 1.37 0.27
CA ASP A 91 4.01 2.36 0.76
C ASP A 91 4.41 3.73 0.20
N VAL A 92 3.48 4.37 -0.51
CA VAL A 92 3.72 5.69 -1.11
C VAL A 92 3.32 6.75 -0.09
N LYS A 93 4.28 7.54 0.38
CA LYS A 93 4.04 8.52 1.44
C LYS A 93 4.68 9.87 1.11
N GLY A 94 3.84 10.91 1.05
CA GLY A 94 4.31 12.29 1.08
C GLY A 94 4.57 12.76 2.50
N MET A 95 3.70 12.36 3.44
CA MET A 95 3.80 12.69 4.85
C MET A 95 3.57 11.45 5.70
N GLU A 96 4.41 11.23 6.71
CA GLU A 96 4.30 10.11 7.63
C GLU A 96 3.55 10.55 8.89
N THR A 97 2.33 10.02 9.07
CA THR A 97 1.56 10.27 10.28
C THR A 97 2.08 9.44 11.44
N ASP A 98 1.70 9.81 12.67
CA ASP A 98 2.09 9.02 13.84
C ASP A 98 1.50 7.60 13.79
N VAL A 99 0.26 7.47 13.32
CA VAL A 99 -0.38 6.16 13.16
C VAL A 99 0.40 5.30 12.16
N PHE A 100 0.82 5.88 11.04
CA PHE A 100 1.62 5.15 10.06
C PHE A 100 2.95 4.68 10.66
N LYS A 101 3.65 5.56 11.38
CA LYS A 101 4.92 5.21 12.01
C LYS A 101 4.77 4.06 13.00
N LEU A 102 3.70 4.07 13.78
CA LEU A 102 3.40 3.00 14.71
C LEU A 102 3.14 1.68 13.99
N LYS A 103 2.27 1.70 12.99
CA LYS A 103 1.93 0.50 12.22
C LYS A 103 3.14 -0.05 11.47
N ARG A 104 3.99 0.83 10.92
CA ARG A 104 5.23 0.43 10.26
C ARG A 104 6.15 -0.31 11.23
N LYS A 105 6.32 0.23 12.43
CA LYS A 105 7.16 -0.42 13.45
C LYS A 105 6.63 -1.82 13.79
N MET A 106 5.32 -1.95 13.98
CA MET A 106 4.68 -3.24 14.24
C MET A 106 4.83 -4.20 13.06
N PHE A 107 4.68 -3.68 11.83
CA PHE A 107 4.85 -4.46 10.62
C PHE A 107 6.27 -5.00 10.50
N ILE A 108 7.26 -4.15 10.69
CA ILE A 108 8.68 -4.54 10.59
C ILE A 108 9.02 -5.61 11.62
N LYS A 109 8.51 -5.48 12.84
CA LYS A 109 8.75 -6.49 13.87
C LYS A 109 8.20 -7.86 13.45
N LYS A 110 7.02 -7.89 12.85
CA LYS A 110 6.34 -9.14 12.50
C LYS A 110 6.80 -9.72 11.18
N TYR A 111 7.03 -8.88 10.17
CA TYR A 111 7.26 -9.32 8.79
C TYR A 111 8.61 -8.87 8.21
N GLY A 112 9.35 -8.03 8.92
CA GLY A 112 10.54 -7.38 8.36
C GLY A 112 11.65 -8.31 7.88
N ASN A 113 11.71 -9.53 8.42
CA ASN A 113 12.70 -10.51 7.98
C ASN A 113 12.24 -11.31 6.76
N GLN A 114 10.99 -11.15 6.33
CA GLN A 114 10.38 -11.91 5.25
C GLN A 114 10.14 -11.06 4.00
N CYS A 115 10.41 -9.78 4.05
CA CYS A 115 10.15 -8.88 2.95
C CYS A 115 11.12 -7.70 2.94
N ASP A 116 11.17 -7.03 1.78
CA ASP A 116 11.86 -5.76 1.62
C ASP A 116 10.80 -4.67 1.66
N PHE A 117 10.78 -3.90 2.74
CA PHE A 117 9.80 -2.82 2.90
C PHE A 117 10.39 -1.51 2.41
N ARG A 118 9.67 -0.84 1.50
CA ARG A 118 10.12 0.41 0.88
C ARG A 118 9.09 1.51 1.03
N ILE A 119 9.55 2.70 1.40
CA ILE A 119 8.74 3.91 1.36
C ILE A 119 9.07 4.65 0.08
N ILE A 120 8.06 4.87 -0.75
CA ILE A 120 8.19 5.56 -2.04
C ILE A 120 7.73 7.01 -1.83
N LYS A 121 8.59 7.96 -2.18
CA LYS A 121 8.28 9.40 -2.06
C LYS A 121 7.57 9.94 -3.29
#